data_2c49abd7972add0b4779ba8b6c580bda
#
_entry.id   2c49abd7972add0b4779ba8b6c580bda
#
_cell.length_a   1.000
_cell.length_b   1.000
_cell.length_c   1.000
_cell.angle_alpha   90.00
_cell.angle_beta   90.00
_cell.angle_gamma   90.00
#
_symmetry.space_group_name_H-M   'P 1'
#
loop_
_entity.id
_entity.type
_entity.pdbx_description
1 polymer ?
#
loop_
_entity_poly.entity_id
_entity_poly.type
_entity_poly.pdbx_seq_one_letter_code
_entity_poly.pdbx_strand_id
1 'polypeptide(L)'
;MISVTTPAVTIVPAITIINRFCDRKRVAFHRKTKIGPGEDAFTKRKTWHIEPQGDAQFTGPIVLLTCDSVFSGGEAFALAIKQLPHVTIIGDHTNGIFSYQLEKKLPNGWRYCLSYQKYFSADMVCYEGKGVPVDIKMLNRKADIERGVDPLITRALEVLRAGTEL
;
A
#
# COMPACT_ATOMS: atom_id res chain seq x y z
N MET A 1 0.98 12.56 -9.29
CA MET A 1 1.50 11.21 -9.54
C MET A 1 2.45 10.85 -8.42
N ILE A 2 2.19 9.77 -7.70
CA ILE A 2 3.04 9.28 -6.62
C ILE A 2 3.54 7.91 -7.06
N SER A 3 4.86 7.75 -7.22
CA SER A 3 5.49 6.46 -7.46
C SER A 3 6.09 5.97 -6.15
N VAL A 4 5.71 4.79 -5.69
CA VAL A 4 6.27 4.17 -4.48
C VAL A 4 7.17 3.02 -4.91
N THR A 5 8.44 3.32 -5.02
CA THR A 5 9.51 2.32 -5.09
C THR A 5 10.35 2.50 -3.83
N THR A 6 10.07 1.78 -2.72
CA THR A 6 10.84 2.06 -1.50
C THR A 6 11.13 0.82 -0.67
N PRO A 7 12.36 0.72 -0.12
CA PRO A 7 12.60 -0.12 1.04
C PRO A 7 11.83 0.45 2.24
N ALA A 8 11.28 -0.43 3.04
CA ALA A 8 10.57 -0.26 4.32
C ALA A 8 10.30 1.20 4.76
N VAL A 9 9.28 1.83 4.20
CA VAL A 9 8.74 3.08 4.74
C VAL A 9 8.02 2.74 6.05
N THR A 10 8.39 3.40 7.13
CA THR A 10 7.64 3.27 8.39
C THR A 10 6.21 3.77 8.16
N ILE A 11 5.23 3.08 8.72
CA ILE A 11 3.78 3.37 8.53
C ILE A 11 3.43 4.81 8.87
N VAL A 12 4.10 5.43 9.85
CA VAL A 12 3.78 6.78 10.33
C VAL A 12 3.98 7.85 9.25
N PRO A 13 5.13 7.96 8.57
CA PRO A 13 5.29 8.91 7.46
C PRO A 13 4.29 8.66 6.32
N ALA A 14 3.98 7.40 6.01
CA ALA A 14 3.00 7.06 4.99
C ALA A 14 1.61 7.64 5.31
N ILE A 15 1.12 7.45 6.53
CA ILE A 15 -0.16 8.00 7.00
C ILE A 15 -0.13 9.54 7.00
N THR A 16 0.97 10.16 7.44
CA THR A 16 1.10 11.63 7.46
C THR A 16 0.97 12.23 6.06
N ILE A 17 1.55 11.59 5.03
CA ILE A 17 1.40 12.02 3.63
C ILE A 17 -0.05 11.87 3.19
N ILE A 18 -0.69 10.72 3.45
CA ILE A 18 -2.07 10.45 3.03
C ILE A 18 -3.05 11.41 3.69
N ASN A 19 -2.80 11.82 4.92
CA ASN A 19 -3.65 12.76 5.65
C ASN A 19 -3.77 14.14 4.94
N ARG A 20 -2.83 14.48 4.03
CA ARG A 20 -2.91 15.68 3.19
C ARG A 20 -3.91 15.56 2.04
N PHE A 21 -4.40 14.35 1.79
CA PHE A 21 -5.35 14.02 0.73
C PHE A 21 -6.75 13.67 1.26
N CYS A 22 -6.91 13.65 2.59
CA CYS A 22 -8.17 13.28 3.22
C CYS A 22 -9.13 14.47 3.30
N ASP A 23 -10.41 14.22 2.98
CA ASP A 23 -11.54 15.12 3.21
C ASP A 23 -12.20 14.87 4.58
N ARG A 24 -12.10 13.62 5.09
CA ARG A 24 -12.66 13.18 6.38
C ARG A 24 -11.93 11.96 6.92
N LYS A 25 -12.16 11.63 8.18
CA LYS A 25 -11.62 10.44 8.82
C LYS A 25 -12.16 9.15 8.19
N ARG A 26 -11.23 8.21 7.90
CA ARG A 26 -11.55 6.86 7.38
C ARG A 26 -10.70 5.81 8.08
N VAL A 27 -11.17 4.57 8.09
CA VAL A 27 -10.34 3.43 8.44
C VAL A 27 -9.34 3.20 7.30
N ALA A 28 -8.05 3.18 7.61
CA ALA A 28 -6.99 2.88 6.64
C ALA A 28 -6.82 1.37 6.47
N PHE A 29 -6.57 0.69 7.59
CA PHE A 29 -6.39 -0.76 7.66
C PHE A 29 -6.43 -1.24 9.11
N HIS A 30 -6.46 -2.55 9.28
CA HIS A 30 -6.38 -3.22 10.58
C HIS A 30 -5.14 -4.10 10.66
N ARG A 31 -4.63 -4.32 11.88
CA ARG A 31 -3.50 -5.19 12.13
C ARG A 31 -3.72 -6.03 13.40
N LYS A 32 -3.28 -7.29 13.36
CA LYS A 32 -3.11 -8.16 14.53
C LYS A 32 -1.66 -8.62 14.59
N THR A 33 -1.13 -8.80 15.78
CA THR A 33 0.25 -9.24 16.02
C THR A 33 0.24 -10.59 16.72
N LYS A 34 1.04 -11.54 16.26
CA LYS A 34 1.21 -12.87 16.86
C LYS A 34 1.82 -12.72 18.25
N ILE A 35 1.24 -13.40 19.26
CA ILE A 35 1.66 -13.34 20.66
C ILE A 35 1.99 -14.71 21.26
N GLY A 36 1.87 -15.78 20.49
CA GLY A 36 2.16 -17.13 20.94
C GLY A 36 2.15 -18.17 19.82
N PRO A 37 2.45 -19.43 20.12
CA PRO A 37 2.57 -20.50 19.12
C PRO A 37 1.21 -20.97 18.56
N GLY A 38 0.13 -20.80 19.31
CA GLY A 38 -1.22 -21.22 18.88
C GLY A 38 -1.65 -20.52 17.60
N GLU A 39 -2.41 -21.18 16.74
CA GLU A 39 -2.83 -20.64 15.45
C GLU A 39 -3.54 -19.30 15.58
N ASP A 40 -4.43 -19.16 16.56
CA ASP A 40 -5.22 -17.96 16.82
C ASP A 40 -4.62 -17.04 17.89
N ALA A 41 -3.36 -17.30 18.31
CA ALA A 41 -2.67 -16.50 19.33
C ALA A 41 -2.23 -15.13 18.78
N PHE A 42 -3.20 -14.22 18.62
CA PHE A 42 -2.99 -12.84 18.17
C PHE A 42 -3.50 -11.81 19.18
N THR A 43 -2.93 -10.62 19.15
CA THR A 43 -3.44 -9.45 19.86
C THR A 43 -4.87 -9.12 19.44
N LYS A 44 -5.56 -8.31 20.25
CA LYS A 44 -6.75 -7.60 19.78
C LYS A 44 -6.39 -6.80 18.51
N ARG A 45 -7.38 -6.63 17.64
CA ARG A 45 -7.24 -5.85 16.42
C ARG A 45 -6.91 -4.38 16.74
N LYS A 46 -5.82 -3.88 16.18
CA LYS A 46 -5.50 -2.46 16.14
C LYS A 46 -5.98 -1.88 14.83
N THR A 47 -6.72 -0.80 14.87
CA THR A 47 -7.23 -0.08 13.69
C THR A 47 -6.40 1.19 13.48
N TRP A 48 -6.00 1.41 12.23
CA TRP A 48 -5.33 2.62 11.78
C TRP A 48 -6.31 3.48 11.00
N HIS A 49 -6.21 4.78 11.17
CA HIS A 49 -7.06 5.75 10.50
C HIS A 49 -6.22 6.73 9.70
N ILE A 50 -6.83 7.25 8.64
CA ILE A 50 -6.40 8.45 7.93
C ILE A 50 -7.45 9.53 8.19
N GLU A 51 -6.99 10.77 8.36
CA GLU A 51 -7.88 11.91 8.65
C GLU A 51 -7.20 13.21 8.18
N PRO A 52 -7.99 14.27 7.87
CA PRO A 52 -7.42 15.54 7.46
C PRO A 52 -6.39 16.05 8.45
N GLN A 53 -5.22 16.48 7.95
CA GLN A 53 -4.15 17.03 8.77
C GLN A 53 -3.45 18.16 8.04
N GLY A 54 -3.16 19.26 8.76
CA GLY A 54 -2.53 20.47 8.25
C GLY A 54 -3.57 21.48 7.71
N ASP A 55 -3.08 22.62 7.23
CA ASP A 55 -3.92 23.80 6.90
C ASP A 55 -4.73 23.64 5.61
N ALA A 56 -4.30 22.77 4.71
CA ALA A 56 -4.99 22.51 3.45
C ALA A 56 -4.86 21.05 3.03
N GLN A 57 -5.90 20.49 2.39
CA GLN A 57 -5.94 19.17 1.82
C GLN A 57 -6.11 19.25 0.30
N PHE A 58 -5.45 18.34 -0.42
CA PHE A 58 -5.69 18.14 -1.84
C PHE A 58 -6.69 17.01 -2.01
N THR A 59 -7.88 17.34 -2.50
CA THR A 59 -8.99 16.38 -2.72
C THR A 59 -9.31 16.19 -4.21
N GLY A 60 -8.48 16.73 -5.10
CA GLY A 60 -8.57 16.48 -6.54
C GLY A 60 -8.14 15.06 -6.90
N PRO A 61 -8.29 14.65 -8.17
CA PRO A 61 -7.97 13.31 -8.62
C PRO A 61 -6.50 12.97 -8.41
N ILE A 62 -6.25 11.75 -7.91
CA ILE A 62 -4.91 11.19 -7.65
C ILE A 62 -4.79 9.86 -8.37
N VAL A 63 -3.65 9.62 -8.99
CA VAL A 63 -3.26 8.29 -9.49
C VAL A 63 -2.07 7.78 -8.70
N LEU A 64 -2.21 6.58 -8.14
CA LEU A 64 -1.12 5.81 -7.55
C LEU A 64 -0.64 4.76 -8.55
N LEU A 65 0.66 4.76 -8.86
CA LEU A 65 1.27 3.72 -9.66
C LEU A 65 1.91 2.67 -8.75
N THR A 66 1.57 1.39 -8.97
CA THR A 66 2.10 0.26 -8.20
C THR A 66 2.62 -0.85 -9.09
N CYS A 67 3.43 -1.73 -8.52
CA CYS A 67 3.92 -2.95 -9.16
C CYS A 67 4.17 -4.04 -8.09
N ASP A 68 4.46 -5.24 -8.54
CA ASP A 68 4.76 -6.41 -7.71
C ASP A 68 6.03 -6.27 -6.83
N SER A 69 6.84 -5.24 -7.08
CA SER A 69 8.01 -4.93 -6.25
C SER A 69 7.69 -4.01 -5.05
N VAL A 70 6.44 -3.55 -4.93
CA VAL A 70 5.98 -2.77 -3.76
C VAL A 70 5.61 -3.73 -2.64
N PHE A 71 6.26 -3.60 -1.47
CA PHE A 71 6.05 -4.46 -0.30
C PHE A 71 6.05 -3.69 1.02
N SER A 72 5.66 -4.34 2.12
CA SER A 72 5.75 -3.84 3.49
C SER A 72 5.06 -2.48 3.70
N GLY A 73 5.81 -1.44 4.06
CA GLY A 73 5.29 -0.07 4.26
C GLY A 73 4.63 0.51 3.01
N GLY A 74 5.09 0.14 1.79
CA GLY A 74 4.47 0.51 0.53
C GLY A 74 3.07 -0.09 0.38
N GLU A 75 2.86 -1.30 0.86
CA GLU A 75 1.55 -1.96 0.85
C GLU A 75 0.59 -1.36 1.88
N ALA A 76 1.10 -1.01 3.07
CA ALA A 76 0.31 -0.28 4.07
C ALA A 76 -0.11 1.09 3.53
N PHE A 77 0.76 1.77 2.78
CA PHE A 77 0.43 3.00 2.06
C PHE A 77 -0.67 2.76 1.02
N ALA A 78 -0.53 1.73 0.17
CA ALA A 78 -1.51 1.40 -0.86
C ALA A 78 -2.88 1.04 -0.26
N LEU A 79 -2.92 0.26 0.84
CA LEU A 79 -4.16 -0.03 1.57
C LEU A 79 -4.84 1.23 2.11
N ALA A 80 -4.05 2.15 2.66
CA ALA A 80 -4.57 3.35 3.29
C ALA A 80 -5.08 4.36 2.25
N ILE A 81 -4.29 4.63 1.19
CA ILE A 81 -4.66 5.61 0.16
C ILE A 81 -5.84 5.13 -0.70
N LYS A 82 -5.99 3.80 -0.87
CA LYS A 82 -7.14 3.18 -1.57
C LYS A 82 -8.50 3.50 -0.90
N GLN A 83 -8.51 3.97 0.34
CA GLN A 83 -9.73 4.39 1.03
C GLN A 83 -10.23 5.77 0.59
N LEU A 84 -9.45 6.49 -0.22
CA LEU A 84 -9.82 7.81 -0.73
C LEU A 84 -10.58 7.65 -2.06
N PRO A 85 -11.81 8.20 -2.19
CA PRO A 85 -12.66 7.98 -3.36
C PRO A 85 -12.13 8.62 -4.66
N HIS A 86 -11.22 9.59 -4.53
CA HIS A 86 -10.60 10.31 -5.65
C HIS A 86 -9.23 9.72 -6.04
N VAL A 87 -8.88 8.54 -5.53
CA VAL A 87 -7.63 7.83 -5.87
C VAL A 87 -7.95 6.67 -6.81
N THR A 88 -7.19 6.59 -7.90
CA THR A 88 -7.17 5.44 -8.81
C THR A 88 -5.80 4.78 -8.75
N ILE A 89 -5.76 3.47 -8.55
CA ILE A 89 -4.51 2.69 -8.53
C ILE A 89 -4.33 2.01 -9.89
N ILE A 90 -3.18 2.27 -10.54
CA ILE A 90 -2.84 1.73 -11.85
C ILE A 90 -1.52 0.95 -11.76
N GLY A 91 -1.41 -0.15 -12.50
CA GLY A 91 -0.19 -0.95 -12.58
C GLY A 91 -0.43 -2.43 -12.34
N ASP A 92 0.38 -3.06 -11.51
CA ASP A 92 0.15 -4.42 -11.00
C ASP A 92 -0.16 -4.40 -9.51
N HIS A 93 -0.72 -5.51 -9.01
CA HIS A 93 -0.88 -5.72 -7.57
C HIS A 93 0.46 -5.57 -6.85
N THR A 94 0.43 -5.22 -5.58
CA THR A 94 1.64 -5.19 -4.75
C THR A 94 2.13 -6.61 -4.45
N ASN A 95 3.26 -6.75 -3.76
CA ASN A 95 3.92 -8.05 -3.56
C ASN A 95 3.12 -9.04 -2.68
N GLY A 96 2.41 -8.54 -1.67
CA GLY A 96 1.74 -9.39 -0.68
C GLY A 96 2.60 -9.74 0.53
N ILE A 97 3.61 -8.93 0.85
CA ILE A 97 4.48 -9.08 2.01
C ILE A 97 4.28 -7.89 2.96
N PHE A 98 3.23 -7.95 3.78
CA PHE A 98 2.85 -6.87 4.70
C PHE A 98 3.54 -6.95 6.06
N SER A 99 3.77 -8.18 6.53
CA SER A 99 4.21 -8.41 7.89
C SER A 99 5.61 -7.90 8.17
N TYR A 100 5.80 -7.28 9.35
CA TYR A 100 7.14 -7.16 9.91
C TYR A 100 7.75 -8.55 10.12
N GLN A 101 9.06 -8.62 10.01
CA GLN A 101 9.82 -9.85 10.14
C GLN A 101 10.40 -9.98 11.55
N LEU A 102 10.13 -11.12 12.19
CA LEU A 102 10.78 -11.54 13.42
C LEU A 102 12.04 -12.33 13.07
N GLU A 103 13.20 -11.72 13.25
CA GLU A 103 14.47 -12.40 13.04
C GLU A 103 14.74 -13.43 14.15
N LYS A 104 15.17 -14.61 13.75
CA LYS A 104 15.58 -15.71 14.60
C LYS A 104 16.97 -16.20 14.17
N LYS A 105 17.71 -16.78 15.11
CA LYS A 105 19.03 -17.37 14.87
C LYS A 105 19.04 -18.83 15.29
N LEU A 106 19.57 -19.70 14.44
CA LEU A 106 19.79 -21.11 14.74
C LEU A 106 21.13 -21.32 15.50
N PRO A 107 21.30 -22.43 16.22
CA PRO A 107 22.56 -22.72 16.93
C PRO A 107 23.81 -22.74 16.04
N ASN A 108 23.66 -23.07 14.76
CA ASN A 108 24.73 -23.05 13.76
C ASN A 108 25.05 -21.63 13.22
N GLY A 109 24.37 -20.59 13.74
CA GLY A 109 24.60 -19.19 13.36
C GLY A 109 23.72 -18.69 12.22
N TRP A 110 22.98 -19.53 11.54
CA TRP A 110 22.06 -19.09 10.47
C TRP A 110 20.93 -18.24 11.01
N ARG A 111 20.52 -17.26 10.22
CA ARG A 111 19.39 -16.38 10.53
C ARG A 111 18.23 -16.70 9.59
N TYR A 112 17.03 -16.57 10.13
CA TYR A 112 15.80 -16.67 9.36
C TYR A 112 14.77 -15.67 9.91
N CYS A 113 13.84 -15.28 9.06
CA CYS A 113 12.79 -14.35 9.41
C CYS A 113 11.42 -15.02 9.31
N LEU A 114 10.54 -14.67 10.23
CA LEU A 114 9.16 -15.12 10.25
C LEU A 114 8.22 -13.94 10.24
N SER A 115 7.19 -14.00 9.41
CA SER A 115 6.05 -13.09 9.49
C SER A 115 5.31 -13.30 10.81
N TYR A 116 5.00 -12.20 11.53
CA TYR A 116 4.30 -12.29 12.81
C TYR A 116 3.12 -11.31 12.94
N GLN A 117 2.75 -10.66 11.85
CA GLN A 117 1.61 -9.74 11.81
C GLN A 117 0.66 -10.12 10.67
N LYS A 118 -0.63 -9.91 10.89
CA LYS A 118 -1.66 -10.00 9.85
C LYS A 118 -2.24 -8.61 9.61
N TYR A 119 -2.21 -8.17 8.36
CA TYR A 119 -2.84 -6.93 7.91
C TYR A 119 -4.15 -7.25 7.20
N PHE A 120 -5.12 -6.36 7.38
CA PHE A 120 -6.44 -6.45 6.76
C PHE A 120 -6.82 -5.08 6.22
N SER A 121 -7.46 -5.02 5.07
CA SER A 121 -8.09 -3.80 4.57
C SER A 121 -9.17 -3.27 5.54
N ALA A 122 -9.72 -2.10 5.24
CA ALA A 122 -10.87 -1.57 5.97
C ALA A 122 -12.06 -2.57 5.99
N ASP A 123 -12.23 -3.32 4.90
CA ASP A 123 -13.29 -4.33 4.72
C ASP A 123 -12.88 -5.72 5.25
N MET A 124 -11.82 -5.79 6.04
CA MET A 124 -11.33 -7.04 6.65
C MET A 124 -10.79 -8.09 5.66
N VAL A 125 -10.41 -7.71 4.45
CA VAL A 125 -9.73 -8.60 3.50
C VAL A 125 -8.24 -8.68 3.82
N CYS A 126 -7.67 -9.88 3.91
CA CYS A 126 -6.25 -10.13 4.07
C CYS A 126 -5.61 -10.29 2.69
N TYR A 127 -4.67 -9.41 2.37
CA TYR A 127 -3.93 -9.43 1.10
C TYR A 127 -2.51 -10.01 1.23
N GLU A 128 -2.15 -10.57 2.38
CA GLU A 128 -0.89 -11.32 2.55
C GLU A 128 -0.80 -12.44 1.51
N GLY A 129 0.31 -12.53 0.80
CA GLY A 129 0.52 -13.48 -0.30
C GLY A 129 -0.23 -13.18 -1.61
N LYS A 130 -1.01 -12.09 -1.67
CA LYS A 130 -1.83 -11.73 -2.85
C LYS A 130 -1.51 -10.33 -3.39
N GLY A 131 -1.10 -9.42 -2.51
CA GLY A 131 -0.92 -8.00 -2.81
C GLY A 131 -2.22 -7.18 -2.85
N VAL A 132 -2.09 -5.88 -2.73
CA VAL A 132 -3.20 -4.93 -2.87
C VAL A 132 -3.61 -4.87 -4.34
N PRO A 133 -4.89 -5.11 -4.67
CA PRO A 133 -5.34 -5.06 -6.04
C PRO A 133 -5.40 -3.63 -6.57
N VAL A 134 -5.12 -3.49 -7.86
CA VAL A 134 -5.22 -2.23 -8.60
C VAL A 134 -6.62 -2.05 -9.19
N ASP A 135 -6.98 -0.79 -9.52
CA ASP A 135 -8.22 -0.46 -10.19
C ASP A 135 -8.10 -0.62 -11.72
N ILE A 136 -6.91 -0.32 -12.26
CA ILE A 136 -6.59 -0.53 -13.67
C ILE A 136 -5.31 -1.34 -13.77
N LYS A 137 -5.43 -2.60 -14.22
CA LYS A 137 -4.25 -3.46 -14.44
C LYS A 137 -3.56 -3.10 -15.74
N MET A 138 -2.29 -2.74 -15.64
CA MET A 138 -1.44 -2.41 -16.78
C MET A 138 0.03 -2.66 -16.44
N LEU A 139 0.76 -3.26 -17.37
CA LEU A 139 2.19 -3.57 -17.19
C LEU A 139 3.01 -2.89 -18.27
N ASN A 140 4.19 -2.41 -17.91
CA ASN A 140 5.18 -1.97 -18.87
C ASN A 140 5.75 -3.18 -19.61
N ARG A 141 5.84 -3.08 -20.93
CA ARG A 141 6.50 -4.09 -21.75
C ARG A 141 7.98 -3.73 -21.89
N LYS A 142 8.84 -4.74 -22.02
CA LYS A 142 10.27 -4.53 -22.23
C LYS A 142 10.55 -3.56 -23.41
N ALA A 143 9.82 -3.72 -24.52
CA ALA A 143 9.94 -2.83 -25.67
C ALA A 143 9.57 -1.37 -25.41
N ASP A 144 8.69 -1.09 -24.45
CA ASP A 144 8.33 0.28 -24.06
C ASP A 144 9.47 0.92 -23.24
N ILE A 145 10.04 0.15 -22.31
CA ILE A 145 11.19 0.57 -21.48
C ILE A 145 12.40 0.86 -22.38
N GLU A 146 12.70 -0.02 -23.35
CA GLU A 146 13.81 0.15 -24.31
C GLU A 146 13.65 1.40 -25.18
N ARG A 147 12.44 1.83 -25.45
CA ARG A 147 12.12 3.08 -26.18
C ARG A 147 12.03 4.31 -25.27
N GLY A 148 12.21 4.16 -23.96
CA GLY A 148 12.06 5.24 -23.00
C GLY A 148 10.61 5.72 -22.85
N VAL A 149 9.63 4.89 -23.17
CA VAL A 149 8.19 5.18 -23.03
C VAL A 149 7.67 4.49 -21.79
N ASP A 150 6.91 5.22 -20.96
CA ASP A 150 6.19 4.65 -19.82
C ASP A 150 4.67 4.74 -20.06
N PRO A 151 4.04 3.63 -20.53
CA PRO A 151 2.61 3.61 -20.77
C PRO A 151 1.76 3.84 -19.52
N LEU A 152 2.27 3.48 -18.33
CA LEU A 152 1.56 3.73 -17.06
C LEU A 152 1.44 5.22 -16.79
N ILE A 153 2.50 6.00 -17.05
CA ILE A 153 2.44 7.47 -16.91
C ILE A 153 1.45 8.06 -17.91
N THR A 154 1.47 7.60 -19.17
CA THR A 154 0.52 8.05 -20.19
C THR A 154 -0.92 7.81 -19.73
N ARG A 155 -1.21 6.58 -19.26
CA ARG A 155 -2.53 6.22 -18.75
C ARG A 155 -2.92 7.02 -17.51
N ALA A 156 -2.00 7.26 -16.60
CA ALA A 156 -2.23 8.09 -15.42
C ALA A 156 -2.64 9.52 -15.79
N LEU A 157 -1.98 10.12 -16.77
CA LEU A 157 -2.31 11.47 -17.27
C LEU A 157 -3.71 11.51 -17.91
N GLU A 158 -4.11 10.48 -18.65
CA GLU A 158 -5.46 10.37 -19.21
C GLU A 158 -6.52 10.35 -18.11
N VAL A 159 -6.33 9.50 -17.08
CA VAL A 159 -7.25 9.38 -15.95
C VAL A 159 -7.35 10.70 -15.17
N LEU A 160 -6.23 11.37 -14.94
CA LEU A 160 -6.21 12.67 -14.25
C LEU A 160 -6.96 13.75 -15.03
N ARG A 161 -6.80 13.80 -16.35
CA ARG A 161 -7.52 14.78 -17.21
C ARG A 161 -9.01 14.51 -17.22
N ALA A 162 -9.44 13.27 -17.40
CA ALA A 162 -10.85 12.89 -17.35
C ALA A 162 -11.52 13.20 -16.01
N GLY A 163 -10.79 13.08 -14.88
CA GLY A 163 -11.30 13.41 -13.56
C GLY A 163 -11.35 14.91 -13.24
N THR A 164 -10.80 15.77 -14.12
CA THR A 164 -10.81 17.23 -13.93
C THR A 164 -11.95 17.91 -14.71
N GLU A 165 -12.62 17.18 -15.58
CA GLU A 165 -13.73 17.66 -16.43
C GLU A 165 -15.13 17.47 -15.77
N LEU A 166 -15.17 17.05 -14.51
CA LEU A 166 -16.37 16.92 -13.67
C LEU A 166 -16.41 17.99 -12.57
#